data_bfeb344201f9f610b2492fac531dca63
#
_entry.id   bfeb344201f9f610b2492fac531dca63
#
_cell.length_a   1.000
_cell.length_b   1.000
_cell.length_c   1.000
_cell.angle_alpha   90.00
_cell.angle_beta   90.00
_cell.angle_gamma   90.00
#
_symmetry.space_group_name_H-M   'P 1'
#
loop_
_entity.id
_entity.type
_entity.pdbx_description
1 polymer ?
#
loop_
_entity_poly.entity_id
_entity_poly.type
_entity_poly.pdbx_seq_one_letter_code
_entity_poly.pdbx_strand_id
1 'polypeptide(L)'
;MKTTAMAVSVVAAAIMLAGCEGDVGMDGLDGSGGRNGFNSLFYVRSLPKGDATCAGGGQVLESGLDTNRNGALDPSEVTSSEYLECATAPRLRALHASPDAPAVNVLVNGSTALTGVDYTDGSGFLPVTEVTRVQVEAIIPGGNAIVIDATLDLEYSRDYTVIASGRVSDPIAAFVVSNPTDAAIAPGNFRAQVTHAAPAAPPVDVYVTAPGANLAASAPINTSPVDFGESTRRVEAPAGDYQVRVTLAGDPATVVYDTGTVTLPAGADLLAVAVENTGPGATPIQVVLLDGTTAT
;
A
#
# COMPACT_ATOMS: atom_id res chain seq x y z
N MET A 1 19.94 20.70 -1.14
CA MET A 1 19.25 20.16 0.04
C MET A 1 19.80 18.78 0.30
N LYS A 2 20.33 18.53 1.49
CA LYS A 2 21.00 17.25 1.82
C LYS A 2 19.93 16.26 2.28
N THR A 3 19.68 15.23 1.50
CA THR A 3 18.83 14.08 1.89
C THR A 3 19.62 13.22 2.87
N THR A 4 19.16 13.17 4.11
CA THR A 4 19.71 12.30 5.14
C THR A 4 19.03 10.94 5.00
N ALA A 5 19.75 9.95 4.51
CA ALA A 5 19.30 8.57 4.50
C ALA A 5 19.26 8.07 5.95
N MET A 6 18.09 7.70 6.42
CA MET A 6 17.88 7.05 7.71
C MET A 6 18.18 5.56 7.54
N ALA A 7 19.32 5.12 8.05
CA ALA A 7 19.66 3.71 8.11
C ALA A 7 18.78 3.05 9.18
N VAL A 8 17.91 2.15 8.77
CA VAL A 8 17.18 1.25 9.67
C VAL A 8 18.15 0.15 10.09
N SER A 9 18.65 0.24 11.33
CA SER A 9 19.43 -0.84 11.92
C SER A 9 18.50 -1.98 12.33
N VAL A 10 18.52 -3.07 11.56
CA VAL A 10 17.91 -4.33 11.95
C VAL A 10 18.77 -4.95 13.04
N VAL A 11 18.28 -4.98 14.27
CA VAL A 11 18.88 -5.72 15.37
C VAL A 11 18.56 -7.19 15.18
N ALA A 12 19.55 -7.98 14.74
CA ALA A 12 19.44 -9.44 14.71
C ALA A 12 19.43 -9.96 16.16
N ALA A 13 18.28 -10.39 16.65
CA ALA A 13 18.15 -11.10 17.91
C ALA A 13 18.56 -12.56 17.71
N ALA A 14 19.73 -12.94 18.19
CA ALA A 14 20.15 -14.34 18.28
C ALA A 14 19.37 -14.99 19.43
N ILE A 15 18.43 -15.87 19.11
CA ILE A 15 17.73 -16.69 20.10
C ILE A 15 18.63 -17.91 20.40
N MET A 16 19.30 -17.89 21.56
CA MET A 16 20.00 -19.07 22.08
C MET A 16 19.00 -19.94 22.82
N LEU A 17 18.64 -21.10 22.23
CA LEU A 17 17.94 -22.15 22.96
C LEU A 17 18.99 -22.93 23.75
N ALA A 18 19.00 -22.75 25.07
CA ALA A 18 19.78 -23.58 25.98
C ALA A 18 19.18 -25.01 25.98
N GLY A 19 19.94 -25.96 25.49
CA GLY A 19 19.58 -27.37 25.61
C GLY A 19 19.61 -27.81 27.07
N CYS A 20 18.60 -28.59 27.48
CA CYS A 20 18.56 -29.18 28.81
C CYS A 20 19.79 -30.07 29.09
N GLU A 21 20.55 -29.76 30.12
CA GLU A 21 21.50 -30.70 30.71
C GLU A 21 20.74 -31.87 31.34
N GLY A 22 20.93 -33.07 30.84
CA GLY A 22 20.44 -34.29 31.47
C GLY A 22 21.27 -34.64 32.70
N ASP A 23 20.61 -35.12 33.76
CA ASP A 23 21.19 -35.56 35.00
C ASP A 23 22.35 -36.53 34.81
N VAL A 24 23.41 -36.35 35.65
CA VAL A 24 24.60 -37.18 35.69
C VAL A 24 24.21 -38.57 36.21
N GLY A 25 24.18 -39.58 35.34
CA GLY A 25 24.08 -40.96 35.76
C GLY A 25 25.37 -41.41 36.45
N MET A 26 25.24 -42.20 37.55
CA MET A 26 26.35 -42.71 38.34
C MET A 26 27.35 -43.53 37.54
N ASP A 27 28.62 -43.40 37.94
CA ASP A 27 29.83 -43.98 37.45
C ASP A 27 29.71 -45.35 36.79
N GLY A 28 29.70 -45.39 35.47
CA GLY A 28 30.11 -46.50 34.64
C GLY A 28 31.56 -46.32 34.19
N LEU A 29 32.37 -47.36 34.28
CA LEU A 29 33.78 -47.42 33.87
C LEU A 29 34.05 -46.64 32.59
N ASP A 30 35.16 -45.87 32.59
CA ASP A 30 35.65 -45.00 31.55
C ASP A 30 35.41 -45.48 30.11
N GLY A 31 34.28 -45.10 29.55
CA GLY A 31 34.09 -45.09 28.12
C GLY A 31 34.86 -43.90 27.56
N SER A 32 35.71 -44.11 26.54
CA SER A 32 36.43 -43.08 25.82
C SER A 32 35.45 -41.96 25.46
N GLY A 33 35.70 -40.75 25.96
CA GLY A 33 34.76 -39.60 25.88
C GLY A 33 34.14 -39.46 24.49
N GLY A 34 32.81 -39.58 24.45
CA GLY A 34 32.06 -39.28 23.25
C GLY A 34 32.36 -37.85 22.84
N ARG A 35 32.60 -37.62 21.57
CA ARG A 35 32.78 -36.27 21.04
C ARG A 35 31.44 -35.55 21.22
N ASN A 36 31.47 -34.37 21.81
CA ASN A 36 30.31 -33.49 21.86
C ASN A 36 29.69 -33.38 20.47
N GLY A 37 28.38 -33.50 20.35
CA GLY A 37 27.67 -33.31 19.09
C GLY A 37 27.96 -31.91 18.51
N PHE A 38 27.60 -31.72 17.25
CA PHE A 38 27.63 -30.40 16.65
C PHE A 38 26.40 -29.62 17.10
N ASN A 39 26.57 -28.29 17.26
CA ASN A 39 25.44 -27.40 17.55
C ASN A 39 24.58 -27.20 16.30
N SER A 40 23.28 -27.22 16.46
CA SER A 40 22.36 -26.75 15.41
C SER A 40 22.26 -25.23 15.49
N LEU A 41 22.50 -24.56 14.39
CA LEU A 41 22.41 -23.11 14.28
C LEU A 41 21.31 -22.70 13.31
N PHE A 42 20.70 -21.54 13.59
CA PHE A 42 19.72 -20.87 12.76
C PHE A 42 20.19 -19.47 12.52
N TYR A 43 20.03 -19.00 11.29
CA TYR A 43 20.40 -17.65 10.91
C TYR A 43 19.36 -17.08 9.94
N VAL A 44 18.88 -15.87 10.21
CA VAL A 44 18.01 -15.12 9.27
C VAL A 44 18.90 -14.20 8.45
N ARG A 45 18.93 -14.43 7.15
CA ARG A 45 19.68 -13.62 6.20
C ARG A 45 18.74 -12.76 5.36
N SER A 46 19.05 -11.48 5.23
CA SER A 46 18.36 -10.61 4.29
C SER A 46 18.79 -10.92 2.86
N LEU A 47 17.82 -11.01 1.97
CA LEU A 47 18.03 -11.20 0.54
C LEU A 47 18.03 -9.82 -0.14
N PRO A 48 19.03 -9.55 -0.99
CA PRO A 48 19.04 -8.32 -1.76
C PRO A 48 17.97 -8.34 -2.85
N LYS A 49 17.59 -7.17 -3.30
CA LYS A 49 16.84 -7.00 -4.53
C LYS A 49 17.61 -7.63 -5.71
N GLY A 50 16.91 -8.33 -6.58
CA GLY A 50 17.49 -9.10 -7.68
C GLY A 50 17.88 -10.53 -7.31
N ASP A 51 17.55 -10.99 -6.09
CA ASP A 51 17.72 -12.39 -5.71
C ASP A 51 16.89 -13.30 -6.64
N ALA A 52 17.44 -14.48 -6.97
CA ALA A 52 16.83 -15.39 -7.94
C ALA A 52 15.46 -15.93 -7.50
N THR A 53 15.23 -16.03 -6.19
CA THR A 53 13.96 -16.53 -5.62
C THR A 53 13.05 -15.39 -5.19
N CYS A 54 13.62 -14.35 -4.59
CA CYS A 54 12.89 -13.18 -4.11
C CYS A 54 13.36 -11.95 -4.90
N ALA A 55 12.82 -11.71 -6.09
CA ALA A 55 13.25 -10.64 -6.97
C ALA A 55 13.24 -9.25 -6.34
N GLY A 56 12.29 -8.97 -5.46
CA GLY A 56 12.20 -7.73 -4.69
C GLY A 56 13.07 -7.69 -3.43
N GLY A 57 13.83 -8.76 -3.16
CA GLY A 57 14.49 -8.96 -1.87
C GLY A 57 13.57 -9.65 -0.87
N GLY A 58 14.05 -9.86 0.36
CA GLY A 58 13.29 -10.56 1.38
C GLY A 58 14.13 -11.08 2.53
N GLN A 59 13.66 -12.16 3.16
CA GLN A 59 14.35 -12.84 4.25
C GLN A 59 14.31 -14.35 4.06
N VAL A 60 15.43 -15.01 4.38
CA VAL A 60 15.57 -16.46 4.39
C VAL A 60 16.06 -16.91 5.75
N LEU A 61 15.43 -17.93 6.31
CA LEU A 61 15.90 -18.67 7.47
C LEU A 61 16.78 -19.80 6.98
N GLU A 62 18.05 -19.78 7.35
CA GLU A 62 19.01 -20.81 7.07
C GLU A 62 19.28 -21.62 8.34
N SER A 63 19.43 -22.93 8.22
CA SER A 63 19.76 -23.81 9.35
C SER A 63 20.78 -24.85 8.95
N GLY A 64 21.59 -25.28 9.93
CA GLY A 64 22.63 -26.26 9.71
C GLY A 64 23.36 -26.65 10.99
N LEU A 65 24.42 -27.44 10.86
CA LEU A 65 25.26 -27.88 11.97
C LEU A 65 26.59 -27.13 11.92
N ASP A 66 26.98 -26.52 13.04
CA ASP A 66 28.28 -25.90 13.25
C ASP A 66 29.36 -27.00 13.32
N THR A 67 29.83 -27.46 12.17
CA THR A 67 30.76 -28.57 12.04
C THR A 67 32.18 -28.17 12.37
N ASN A 68 32.52 -26.90 12.19
CA ASN A 68 33.84 -26.33 12.50
C ASN A 68 33.90 -25.75 13.93
N ARG A 69 32.77 -25.67 14.62
CA ARG A 69 32.64 -25.23 16.01
C ARG A 69 33.08 -23.79 16.25
N ASN A 70 32.85 -22.91 15.26
CA ASN A 70 33.17 -21.49 15.36
C ASN A 70 32.00 -20.65 15.95
N GLY A 71 30.83 -21.25 16.17
CA GLY A 71 29.61 -20.59 16.70
C GLY A 71 28.86 -19.77 15.65
N ALA A 72 29.22 -19.88 14.39
CA ALA A 72 28.54 -19.24 13.26
C ALA A 72 28.08 -20.30 12.24
N LEU A 73 27.03 -20.03 11.52
CA LEU A 73 26.56 -20.86 10.43
C LEU A 73 27.25 -20.40 9.13
N ASP A 74 28.26 -21.13 8.70
CA ASP A 74 28.96 -20.84 7.45
C ASP A 74 28.15 -21.33 6.23
N PRO A 75 28.32 -20.74 5.04
CA PRO A 75 27.57 -21.17 3.84
C PRO A 75 27.69 -22.67 3.51
N SER A 76 28.83 -23.30 3.84
CA SER A 76 29.05 -24.75 3.63
C SER A 76 28.33 -25.63 4.66
N GLU A 77 27.84 -25.06 5.74
CA GLU A 77 27.15 -25.73 6.84
C GLU A 77 25.63 -25.62 6.75
N VAL A 78 25.12 -24.77 5.84
CA VAL A 78 23.70 -24.64 5.58
C VAL A 78 23.17 -25.92 4.95
N THR A 79 22.24 -26.56 5.64
CA THR A 79 21.56 -27.79 5.20
C THR A 79 20.11 -27.56 4.79
N SER A 80 19.51 -26.48 5.25
CA SER A 80 18.14 -26.08 4.89
C SER A 80 18.02 -24.58 4.80
N SER A 81 17.20 -24.12 3.85
CA SER A 81 16.84 -22.70 3.67
C SER A 81 15.33 -22.59 3.48
N GLU A 82 14.69 -21.78 4.29
CA GLU A 82 13.26 -21.49 4.23
C GLU A 82 13.07 -19.99 3.99
N TYR A 83 12.40 -19.63 2.90
CA TYR A 83 12.10 -18.25 2.59
C TYR A 83 10.94 -17.77 3.46
N LEU A 84 11.22 -16.85 4.40
CA LEU A 84 10.24 -16.35 5.36
C LEU A 84 9.34 -15.31 4.70
N GLU A 85 9.94 -14.43 3.93
CA GLU A 85 9.24 -13.30 3.31
C GLU A 85 9.96 -12.88 2.04
N CYS A 86 9.21 -12.75 0.95
CA CYS A 86 9.68 -12.11 -0.28
C CYS A 86 8.85 -10.86 -0.53
N ALA A 87 9.51 -9.78 -0.85
CA ALA A 87 8.81 -8.57 -1.27
C ALA A 87 7.99 -8.85 -2.53
N THR A 88 6.71 -8.50 -2.47
CA THR A 88 5.75 -8.74 -3.56
C THR A 88 5.94 -7.76 -4.71
N ALA A 89 5.67 -8.18 -5.94
CA ALA A 89 5.71 -7.26 -7.08
C ALA A 89 4.76 -6.09 -6.87
N PRO A 90 5.11 -4.88 -7.35
CA PRO A 90 4.20 -3.74 -7.26
C PRO A 90 2.92 -4.01 -8.04
N ARG A 91 1.82 -3.44 -7.55
CA ARG A 91 0.52 -3.52 -8.21
C ARG A 91 0.02 -2.13 -8.54
N LEU A 92 -0.65 -1.98 -9.66
CA LEU A 92 -1.17 -0.72 -10.14
C LEU A 92 -2.65 -0.83 -10.51
N ARG A 93 -3.43 0.17 -10.13
CA ARG A 93 -4.79 0.38 -10.63
C ARG A 93 -4.95 1.81 -11.13
N ALA A 94 -5.98 2.04 -11.96
CA ALA A 94 -6.27 3.34 -12.51
C ALA A 94 -7.69 3.79 -12.16
N LEU A 95 -7.90 5.10 -12.04
CA LEU A 95 -9.21 5.74 -11.91
C LEU A 95 -9.30 6.91 -12.89
N HIS A 96 -10.40 6.98 -13.65
CA HIS A 96 -10.72 8.12 -14.48
C HIS A 96 -11.54 9.14 -13.67
N ALA A 97 -10.93 10.28 -13.32
CA ALA A 97 -11.51 11.33 -12.49
C ALA A 97 -11.57 12.71 -13.18
N SER A 98 -11.46 12.75 -14.54
CA SER A 98 -11.58 13.99 -15.32
C SER A 98 -13.02 14.16 -15.80
N PRO A 99 -13.80 15.14 -15.27
CA PRO A 99 -15.26 15.20 -15.43
C PRO A 99 -15.75 15.56 -16.83
N ASP A 100 -14.93 16.17 -17.66
CA ASP A 100 -15.25 16.63 -19.01
C ASP A 100 -14.43 15.93 -20.11
N ALA A 101 -13.59 14.95 -19.74
CA ALA A 101 -12.85 14.15 -20.69
C ALA A 101 -13.70 12.99 -21.24
N PRO A 102 -13.48 12.55 -22.48
CA PRO A 102 -14.11 11.35 -23.02
C PRO A 102 -13.59 10.10 -22.32
N ALA A 103 -14.26 8.94 -22.58
CA ALA A 103 -13.75 7.64 -22.18
C ALA A 103 -12.31 7.45 -22.64
N VAL A 104 -11.52 6.70 -21.85
CA VAL A 104 -10.10 6.48 -22.11
C VAL A 104 -9.74 5.01 -22.19
N ASN A 105 -8.67 4.70 -22.91
CA ASN A 105 -7.94 3.45 -22.77
C ASN A 105 -6.72 3.69 -21.87
N VAL A 106 -6.36 2.69 -21.07
CA VAL A 106 -5.12 2.71 -20.28
C VAL A 106 -4.17 1.65 -20.83
N LEU A 107 -2.97 2.07 -21.18
CA LEU A 107 -1.91 1.19 -21.66
C LEU A 107 -0.83 1.06 -20.59
N VAL A 108 -0.37 -0.15 -20.39
CA VAL A 108 0.75 -0.49 -19.49
C VAL A 108 1.85 -1.13 -20.35
N ASN A 109 3.02 -0.52 -20.33
CA ASN A 109 4.18 -0.96 -21.14
C ASN A 109 3.83 -1.15 -22.63
N GLY A 110 2.99 -0.25 -23.17
CA GLY A 110 2.57 -0.25 -24.57
C GLY A 110 1.46 -1.26 -24.94
N SER A 111 0.99 -2.05 -23.97
CA SER A 111 -0.14 -2.95 -24.16
C SER A 111 -1.39 -2.38 -23.51
N THR A 112 -2.54 -2.42 -24.21
CA THR A 112 -3.79 -1.96 -23.65
C THR A 112 -4.22 -2.86 -22.48
N ALA A 113 -4.26 -2.29 -21.29
CA ALA A 113 -4.68 -2.97 -20.07
C ALA A 113 -6.18 -2.76 -19.78
N LEU A 114 -6.70 -1.56 -20.09
CA LEU A 114 -8.11 -1.21 -19.89
C LEU A 114 -8.62 -0.49 -21.14
N THR A 115 -9.88 -0.74 -21.48
CA THR A 115 -10.55 -0.11 -22.64
C THR A 115 -11.86 0.55 -22.23
N GLY A 116 -12.10 1.77 -22.76
CA GLY A 116 -13.38 2.44 -22.59
C GLY A 116 -13.70 2.76 -21.13
N VAL A 117 -12.71 3.22 -20.37
CA VAL A 117 -12.89 3.62 -18.97
C VAL A 117 -13.60 4.96 -18.95
N ASP A 118 -14.84 4.99 -18.46
CA ASP A 118 -15.64 6.21 -18.32
C ASP A 118 -15.32 6.99 -17.05
N TYR A 119 -15.84 8.23 -16.98
CA TYR A 119 -15.72 9.06 -15.78
C TYR A 119 -16.23 8.34 -14.54
N THR A 120 -15.45 8.35 -13.46
CA THR A 120 -15.64 7.64 -12.18
C THR A 120 -15.34 6.14 -12.20
N ASP A 121 -15.06 5.58 -13.36
CA ASP A 121 -14.68 4.18 -13.43
C ASP A 121 -13.23 3.96 -12.97
N GLY A 122 -13.06 2.95 -12.13
CA GLY A 122 -11.76 2.50 -11.62
C GLY A 122 -11.50 1.04 -11.93
N SER A 123 -10.23 0.68 -12.07
CA SER A 123 -9.84 -0.72 -12.23
C SER A 123 -9.53 -1.40 -10.90
N GLY A 124 -9.47 -2.72 -10.92
CA GLY A 124 -8.75 -3.49 -9.91
C GLY A 124 -7.24 -3.37 -10.06
N PHE A 125 -6.50 -3.94 -9.11
CA PHE A 125 -5.06 -3.98 -9.16
C PHE A 125 -4.53 -4.98 -10.18
N LEU A 126 -3.57 -4.53 -10.99
CA LEU A 126 -2.81 -5.34 -11.95
C LEU A 126 -1.37 -5.45 -11.45
N PRO A 127 -0.73 -6.63 -11.49
CA PRO A 127 0.69 -6.75 -11.20
C PRO A 127 1.50 -6.05 -12.30
N VAL A 128 2.51 -5.30 -11.90
CA VAL A 128 3.38 -4.55 -12.82
C VAL A 128 4.85 -4.74 -12.45
N THR A 129 5.74 -4.26 -13.31
CA THR A 129 7.18 -4.25 -13.08
C THR A 129 7.60 -2.97 -12.36
N GLU A 130 8.81 -2.95 -11.81
CA GLU A 130 9.34 -1.75 -11.12
C GLU A 130 9.40 -0.52 -12.01
N VAL A 131 9.84 -0.68 -13.25
CA VAL A 131 9.80 0.40 -14.24
C VAL A 131 8.62 0.10 -15.15
N THR A 132 7.58 0.93 -15.05
CA THR A 132 6.32 0.75 -15.76
C THR A 132 5.94 2.03 -16.47
N ARG A 133 5.78 1.96 -17.80
CA ARG A 133 5.21 3.04 -18.58
C ARG A 133 3.69 2.95 -18.55
N VAL A 134 3.05 4.02 -18.11
CA VAL A 134 1.59 4.16 -18.11
C VAL A 134 1.21 5.23 -19.12
N GLN A 135 0.31 4.89 -20.03
CA GLN A 135 -0.24 5.84 -21.00
C GLN A 135 -1.77 5.85 -20.88
N VAL A 136 -2.35 7.03 -20.95
CA VAL A 136 -3.79 7.22 -21.05
C VAL A 136 -4.09 7.77 -22.44
N GLU A 137 -4.95 7.08 -23.15
CA GLU A 137 -5.35 7.38 -24.51
C GLU A 137 -6.82 7.79 -24.54
N ALA A 138 -7.11 9.04 -24.85
CA ALA A 138 -8.48 9.53 -25.00
C ALA A 138 -9.13 8.94 -26.27
N ILE A 139 -10.37 8.45 -26.15
CA ILE A 139 -11.16 7.92 -27.25
C ILE A 139 -11.93 9.08 -27.88
N ILE A 140 -11.43 9.60 -29.02
CA ILE A 140 -12.01 10.77 -29.69
C ILE A 140 -12.40 10.46 -31.14
N PRO A 141 -13.41 11.14 -31.69
CA PRO A 141 -13.77 11.01 -33.10
C PRO A 141 -12.57 11.32 -34.01
N GLY A 142 -12.28 10.42 -34.94
CA GLY A 142 -11.19 10.59 -35.90
C GLY A 142 -9.86 9.95 -35.50
N GLY A 143 -9.77 9.34 -34.33
CA GLY A 143 -8.60 8.58 -33.85
C GLY A 143 -8.25 8.93 -32.41
N ASN A 144 -7.73 7.95 -31.68
CA ASN A 144 -7.38 8.12 -30.28
C ASN A 144 -6.12 9.01 -30.12
N ALA A 145 -6.00 9.66 -28.97
CA ALA A 145 -4.87 10.53 -28.65
C ALA A 145 -4.30 10.21 -27.26
N ILE A 146 -2.97 10.04 -27.17
CA ILE A 146 -2.28 9.91 -25.88
C ILE A 146 -2.32 11.28 -25.17
N VAL A 147 -2.93 11.32 -24.00
CA VAL A 147 -3.08 12.52 -23.16
C VAL A 147 -2.18 12.49 -21.92
N ILE A 148 -1.80 11.30 -21.47
CA ILE A 148 -0.83 11.08 -20.40
C ILE A 148 0.17 10.04 -20.91
N ASP A 149 1.46 10.30 -20.71
CA ASP A 149 2.54 9.34 -20.99
C ASP A 149 3.60 9.53 -19.89
N ALA A 150 3.67 8.57 -18.99
CA ALA A 150 4.57 8.63 -17.84
C ALA A 150 5.26 7.30 -17.62
N THR A 151 6.53 7.34 -17.25
CA THR A 151 7.25 6.18 -16.73
C THR A 151 7.35 6.32 -15.24
N LEU A 152 6.91 5.30 -14.53
CA LEU A 152 6.87 5.22 -13.07
C LEU A 152 7.96 4.27 -12.58
N ASP A 153 8.72 4.72 -11.60
CA ASP A 153 9.63 3.87 -10.82
C ASP A 153 8.88 3.40 -9.57
N LEU A 154 8.55 2.12 -9.55
CA LEU A 154 7.69 1.49 -8.55
C LEU A 154 8.52 0.63 -7.61
N GLU A 155 8.21 0.70 -6.32
CA GLU A 155 8.84 -0.11 -5.29
C GLU A 155 8.08 -1.42 -5.08
N TYR A 156 8.79 -2.51 -4.78
CA TYR A 156 8.17 -3.76 -4.32
C TYR A 156 7.37 -3.55 -3.03
N SER A 157 6.42 -4.44 -2.78
CA SER A 157 5.50 -4.40 -1.64
C SER A 157 4.71 -3.09 -1.54
N ARG A 158 4.36 -2.51 -2.69
CA ARG A 158 3.51 -1.32 -2.78
C ARG A 158 2.40 -1.45 -3.80
N ASP A 159 1.28 -0.86 -3.45
CA ASP A 159 0.12 -0.64 -4.30
C ASP A 159 0.08 0.80 -4.77
N TYR A 160 -0.17 0.98 -6.05
CA TYR A 160 -0.23 2.28 -6.69
C TYR A 160 -1.62 2.51 -7.31
N THR A 161 -2.23 3.64 -7.00
CA THR A 161 -3.44 4.09 -7.67
C THR A 161 -3.09 5.32 -8.51
N VAL A 162 -3.21 5.21 -9.82
CA VAL A 162 -3.05 6.32 -10.76
C VAL A 162 -4.41 6.94 -11.02
N ILE A 163 -4.59 8.20 -10.67
CA ILE A 163 -5.83 8.94 -10.82
C ILE A 163 -5.62 9.98 -11.91
N ALA A 164 -6.25 9.80 -13.05
CA ALA A 164 -6.25 10.79 -14.14
C ALA A 164 -7.34 11.82 -13.85
N SER A 165 -6.97 13.05 -13.52
CA SER A 165 -7.90 14.12 -13.18
C SER A 165 -7.46 15.47 -13.74
N GLY A 166 -8.32 16.45 -13.66
CA GLY A 166 -8.20 17.76 -14.27
C GLY A 166 -9.34 17.98 -15.27
N ARG A 167 -9.26 19.04 -16.05
CA ARG A 167 -10.22 19.37 -17.10
C ARG A 167 -9.54 19.40 -18.44
N VAL A 168 -10.28 19.14 -19.50
CA VAL A 168 -9.73 19.22 -20.88
C VAL A 168 -9.22 20.62 -21.22
N SER A 169 -9.79 21.67 -20.60
CA SER A 169 -9.32 23.06 -20.76
C SER A 169 -8.05 23.39 -19.99
N ASP A 170 -7.77 22.62 -18.92
CA ASP A 170 -6.54 22.68 -18.13
C ASP A 170 -5.81 21.35 -18.31
N PRO A 171 -4.48 21.28 -18.22
CA PRO A 171 -3.79 20.03 -18.47
C PRO A 171 -4.29 18.93 -17.51
N ILE A 172 -4.80 17.83 -18.08
CA ILE A 172 -5.13 16.63 -17.33
C ILE A 172 -3.83 16.10 -16.74
N ALA A 173 -3.81 15.88 -15.43
CA ALA A 173 -2.68 15.36 -14.69
C ALA A 173 -2.96 13.95 -14.16
N ALA A 174 -1.90 13.18 -13.94
CA ALA A 174 -1.98 11.92 -13.20
C ALA A 174 -1.44 12.13 -11.79
N PHE A 175 -2.27 11.81 -10.80
CA PHE A 175 -1.84 11.71 -9.41
C PHE A 175 -1.54 10.26 -9.07
N VAL A 176 -0.52 10.03 -8.25
CA VAL A 176 -0.15 8.68 -7.83
C VAL A 176 -0.27 8.57 -6.32
N VAL A 177 -1.22 7.75 -5.86
CA VAL A 177 -1.34 7.36 -4.46
C VAL A 177 -0.59 6.05 -4.27
N SER A 178 0.39 6.03 -3.37
CA SER A 178 1.23 4.85 -3.10
C SER A 178 1.07 4.41 -1.65
N ASN A 179 0.74 3.14 -1.45
CA ASN A 179 0.53 2.54 -0.14
C ASN A 179 1.31 1.22 -0.01
N PRO A 180 1.84 0.87 1.19
CA PRO A 180 2.40 -0.46 1.42
C PRO A 180 1.33 -1.55 1.23
N THR A 181 1.68 -2.62 0.51
CA THR A 181 0.82 -3.79 0.30
C THR A 181 0.72 -4.64 1.56
N ASP A 182 1.83 -4.76 2.30
CA ASP A 182 1.99 -5.75 3.37
C ASP A 182 1.63 -5.22 4.77
N ALA A 183 1.18 -3.97 4.87
CA ALA A 183 0.76 -3.42 6.14
C ALA A 183 -0.55 -4.07 6.60
N ALA A 184 -0.46 -5.07 7.47
CA ALA A 184 -1.64 -5.70 8.05
C ALA A 184 -2.53 -4.67 8.77
N ILE A 185 -3.85 -4.82 8.62
CA ILE A 185 -4.83 -4.09 9.41
C ILE A 185 -4.98 -4.83 10.74
N ALA A 186 -4.95 -4.12 11.86
CA ALA A 186 -5.16 -4.75 13.17
C ALA A 186 -6.53 -5.46 13.23
N PRO A 187 -6.61 -6.65 13.86
CA PRO A 187 -7.86 -7.38 13.96
C PRO A 187 -9.00 -6.50 14.52
N GLY A 188 -10.14 -6.50 13.85
CA GLY A 188 -11.29 -5.71 14.24
C GLY A 188 -11.29 -4.26 13.75
N ASN A 189 -10.24 -3.80 13.05
CA ASN A 189 -10.15 -2.46 12.49
C ASN A 189 -10.46 -2.44 10.98
N PHE A 190 -10.79 -1.26 10.48
CA PHE A 190 -10.72 -0.89 9.07
C PHE A 190 -9.59 0.11 8.85
N ARG A 191 -9.23 0.35 7.61
CA ARG A 191 -8.30 1.40 7.18
C ARG A 191 -8.89 2.20 6.04
N ALA A 192 -8.70 3.53 6.07
CA ALA A 192 -9.21 4.41 5.04
C ALA A 192 -8.23 5.56 4.74
N GLN A 193 -8.26 6.02 3.51
CA GLN A 193 -7.57 7.20 3.02
C GLN A 193 -8.50 7.97 2.09
N VAL A 194 -8.40 9.29 2.07
CA VAL A 194 -9.17 10.15 1.16
C VAL A 194 -8.21 10.92 0.26
N THR A 195 -8.52 10.96 -1.04
CA THR A 195 -7.78 11.75 -2.05
C THR A 195 -8.71 12.78 -2.66
N HIS A 196 -8.25 14.00 -2.81
CA HIS A 196 -8.99 15.08 -3.46
C HIS A 196 -8.64 15.14 -4.95
N ALA A 197 -9.57 14.71 -5.81
CA ALA A 197 -9.43 14.70 -7.27
C ALA A 197 -10.51 15.50 -7.99
N ALA A 198 -11.19 16.44 -7.31
CA ALA A 198 -12.21 17.31 -7.89
C ALA A 198 -11.60 18.67 -8.31
N PRO A 199 -11.35 18.93 -9.62
CA PRO A 199 -10.56 20.09 -10.06
C PRO A 199 -11.22 21.45 -9.79
N ALA A 200 -12.54 21.51 -9.70
CA ALA A 200 -13.27 22.76 -9.40
C ALA A 200 -13.55 22.98 -7.91
N ALA A 201 -13.26 22.00 -7.05
CA ALA A 201 -13.50 22.13 -5.62
C ALA A 201 -12.29 22.80 -4.92
N PRO A 202 -12.51 23.71 -3.96
CA PRO A 202 -11.44 24.28 -3.16
C PRO A 202 -10.87 23.25 -2.19
N PRO A 203 -9.76 23.58 -1.47
CA PRO A 203 -9.19 22.73 -0.43
C PRO A 203 -10.23 22.33 0.62
N VAL A 204 -10.11 21.10 1.15
CA VAL A 204 -11.11 20.51 2.03
C VAL A 204 -10.52 19.98 3.33
N ASP A 205 -11.39 19.88 4.35
CA ASP A 205 -11.14 19.09 5.55
C ASP A 205 -12.02 17.85 5.57
N VAL A 206 -11.47 16.72 6.02
CA VAL A 206 -12.15 15.43 6.06
C VAL A 206 -12.36 14.99 7.50
N TYR A 207 -13.62 14.69 7.84
CA TYR A 207 -14.02 14.21 9.15
C TYR A 207 -14.54 12.78 9.06
N VAL A 208 -14.00 11.89 9.90
CA VAL A 208 -14.50 10.54 10.13
C VAL A 208 -14.91 10.45 11.60
N THR A 209 -16.20 10.47 11.85
CA THR A 209 -16.76 10.62 13.22
C THR A 209 -17.83 9.59 13.48
N ALA A 210 -18.25 9.46 14.74
CA ALA A 210 -19.51 8.81 15.05
C ALA A 210 -20.68 9.53 14.33
N PRO A 211 -21.75 8.80 13.95
CA PRO A 211 -22.91 9.39 13.29
C PRO A 211 -23.51 10.53 14.12
N GLY A 212 -23.80 11.65 13.47
CA GLY A 212 -24.39 12.83 14.09
C GLY A 212 -23.46 13.68 14.99
N ALA A 213 -22.17 13.37 15.03
CA ALA A 213 -21.22 14.15 15.84
C ALA A 213 -21.13 15.60 15.37
N ASN A 214 -20.94 16.51 16.33
CA ASN A 214 -20.76 17.93 16.04
C ASN A 214 -19.34 18.18 15.48
N LEU A 215 -19.25 18.65 14.22
CA LEU A 215 -17.95 18.90 13.56
C LEU A 215 -17.17 20.04 14.23
N ALA A 216 -17.83 21.05 14.78
CA ALA A 216 -17.14 22.14 15.47
C ALA A 216 -16.42 21.69 16.76
N ALA A 217 -16.80 20.52 17.29
CA ALA A 217 -16.16 19.87 18.44
C ALA A 217 -15.29 18.67 18.04
N SER A 218 -15.14 18.39 16.75
CA SER A 218 -14.36 17.27 16.19
C SER A 218 -13.12 17.79 15.47
N ALA A 219 -12.07 17.00 15.44
CA ALA A 219 -10.90 17.29 14.61
C ALA A 219 -11.00 16.56 13.26
N PRO A 220 -10.59 17.19 12.15
CA PRO A 220 -10.44 16.48 10.88
C PRO A 220 -9.32 15.43 10.96
N ILE A 221 -9.35 14.45 10.09
CA ILE A 221 -8.29 13.41 10.01
C ILE A 221 -6.99 13.94 9.34
N ASN A 222 -7.09 15.01 8.56
CA ASN A 222 -5.98 15.72 7.96
C ASN A 222 -5.44 16.79 8.94
N THR A 223 -4.13 17.05 8.86
CA THR A 223 -3.43 18.05 9.69
C THR A 223 -3.27 19.40 8.98
N SER A 224 -3.46 19.41 7.67
CA SER A 224 -3.50 20.58 6.77
C SER A 224 -4.64 20.36 5.78
N PRO A 225 -5.22 21.41 5.20
CA PRO A 225 -6.19 21.26 4.13
C PRO A 225 -5.71 20.27 3.05
N VAL A 226 -6.62 19.49 2.51
CA VAL A 226 -6.34 18.56 1.41
C VAL A 226 -6.59 19.32 0.11
N ASP A 227 -5.51 19.67 -0.58
CA ASP A 227 -5.57 20.37 -1.86
C ASP A 227 -5.83 19.38 -3.02
N PHE A 228 -6.18 19.92 -4.19
CA PHE A 228 -6.36 19.13 -5.40
C PHE A 228 -5.08 18.32 -5.71
N GLY A 229 -5.25 17.02 -5.89
CA GLY A 229 -4.16 16.06 -6.09
C GLY A 229 -3.54 15.51 -4.81
N GLU A 230 -3.93 15.99 -3.65
CA GLU A 230 -3.39 15.52 -2.37
C GLU A 230 -4.28 14.46 -1.72
N SER A 231 -3.69 13.75 -0.76
CA SER A 231 -4.36 12.71 0.01
C SER A 231 -4.17 12.93 1.51
N THR A 232 -5.17 12.53 2.28
CA THR A 232 -5.01 12.40 3.73
C THR A 232 -3.98 11.31 4.04
N ARG A 233 -3.48 11.29 5.28
CA ARG A 233 -2.84 10.07 5.80
C ARG A 233 -3.84 8.90 5.82
N ARG A 234 -3.35 7.68 5.76
CA ARG A 234 -4.17 6.49 6.06
C ARG A 234 -4.57 6.51 7.53
N VAL A 235 -5.85 6.33 7.80
CA VAL A 235 -6.41 6.25 9.15
C VAL A 235 -6.85 4.82 9.40
N GLU A 236 -6.47 4.27 10.53
CA GLU A 236 -6.94 2.97 11.01
C GLU A 236 -7.76 3.16 12.27
N ALA A 237 -8.94 2.54 12.33
CA ALA A 237 -9.86 2.66 13.45
C ALA A 237 -10.70 1.37 13.59
N PRO A 238 -11.34 1.12 14.77
CA PRO A 238 -12.24 -0.01 14.96
C PRO A 238 -13.38 -0.01 13.92
N ALA A 239 -13.73 -1.22 13.44
CA ALA A 239 -14.91 -1.40 12.58
C ALA A 239 -16.18 -0.94 13.29
N GLY A 240 -17.12 -0.39 12.54
CA GLY A 240 -18.38 0.12 13.11
C GLY A 240 -19.07 1.14 12.22
N ASP A 241 -20.04 1.82 12.81
CA ASP A 241 -20.81 2.86 12.13
C ASP A 241 -20.13 4.22 12.27
N TYR A 242 -19.91 4.86 11.13
CA TYR A 242 -19.28 6.17 11.00
C TYR A 242 -20.09 7.09 10.10
N GLN A 243 -19.81 8.37 10.21
CA GLN A 243 -20.23 9.38 9.26
C GLN A 243 -19.00 10.10 8.73
N VAL A 244 -18.79 10.03 7.42
CA VAL A 244 -17.70 10.73 6.74
C VAL A 244 -18.25 12.01 6.15
N ARG A 245 -17.69 13.15 6.56
CA ARG A 245 -18.10 14.47 6.08
C ARG A 245 -16.88 15.21 5.55
N VAL A 246 -17.04 15.84 4.41
CA VAL A 246 -16.04 16.73 3.81
C VAL A 246 -16.57 18.15 3.90
N THR A 247 -15.75 19.06 4.41
CA THR A 247 -16.09 20.48 4.55
C THR A 247 -15.12 21.34 3.76
N LEU A 248 -15.44 22.60 3.57
CA LEU A 248 -14.43 23.56 3.14
C LEU A 248 -13.34 23.67 4.22
N ALA A 249 -12.11 23.86 3.79
CA ALA A 249 -10.96 23.94 4.69
C ALA A 249 -11.13 25.04 5.73
N GLY A 250 -10.99 24.69 7.01
CA GLY A 250 -11.14 25.61 8.14
C GLY A 250 -12.58 26.00 8.46
N ASP A 251 -13.58 25.49 7.74
CA ASP A 251 -14.99 25.80 7.97
C ASP A 251 -15.83 24.52 8.19
N PRO A 252 -15.94 24.03 9.42
CA PRO A 252 -16.73 22.83 9.74
C PRO A 252 -18.24 23.02 9.57
N ALA A 253 -18.74 24.26 9.35
CA ALA A 253 -20.14 24.52 9.11
C ALA A 253 -20.56 24.29 7.65
N THR A 254 -19.63 24.44 6.70
CA THR A 254 -19.91 24.26 5.28
C THR A 254 -19.56 22.83 4.83
N VAL A 255 -20.51 21.92 4.98
CA VAL A 255 -20.38 20.52 4.54
C VAL A 255 -20.67 20.45 3.04
N VAL A 256 -19.68 19.97 2.26
CA VAL A 256 -19.77 19.80 0.80
C VAL A 256 -20.05 18.35 0.39
N TYR A 257 -19.83 17.40 1.29
CA TYR A 257 -20.20 16.00 1.11
C TYR A 257 -20.48 15.33 2.46
N ASP A 258 -21.51 14.49 2.51
CA ASP A 258 -21.91 13.73 3.70
C ASP A 258 -22.39 12.33 3.29
N THR A 259 -21.77 11.30 3.86
CA THR A 259 -22.17 9.90 3.59
C THR A 259 -23.47 9.51 4.29
N GLY A 260 -23.95 10.31 5.26
CA GLY A 260 -24.82 9.76 6.30
C GLY A 260 -24.10 8.68 7.10
N THR A 261 -24.85 7.82 7.76
CA THR A 261 -24.28 6.69 8.50
C THR A 261 -23.86 5.59 7.54
N VAL A 262 -22.58 5.20 7.60
CA VAL A 262 -22.00 4.07 6.84
C VAL A 262 -21.35 3.09 7.80
N THR A 263 -21.50 1.80 7.55
CA THR A 263 -20.80 0.75 8.31
C THR A 263 -19.49 0.43 7.61
N LEU A 264 -18.37 0.61 8.31
CA LEU A 264 -17.03 0.27 7.85
C LEU A 264 -16.63 -1.09 8.47
N PRO A 265 -16.55 -2.16 7.67
CA PRO A 265 -16.31 -3.50 8.18
C PRO A 265 -14.85 -3.74 8.57
N ALA A 266 -14.62 -4.68 9.49
CA ALA A 266 -13.27 -5.10 9.84
C ALA A 266 -12.54 -5.69 8.63
N GLY A 267 -11.26 -5.34 8.50
CA GLY A 267 -10.40 -5.75 7.40
C GLY A 267 -10.56 -4.91 6.12
N ALA A 268 -11.50 -3.98 6.05
CA ALA A 268 -11.63 -3.11 4.91
C ALA A 268 -10.42 -2.17 4.78
N ASP A 269 -9.86 -2.05 3.58
CA ASP A 269 -8.80 -1.11 3.22
C ASP A 269 -9.31 -0.24 2.06
N LEU A 270 -9.69 1.00 2.37
CA LEU A 270 -10.48 1.83 1.49
C LEU A 270 -9.69 3.06 1.03
N LEU A 271 -9.72 3.33 -0.27
CA LEU A 271 -9.33 4.61 -0.83
C LEU A 271 -10.59 5.31 -1.35
N ALA A 272 -11.00 6.36 -0.67
CA ALA A 272 -12.10 7.22 -1.10
C ALA A 272 -11.53 8.38 -1.94
N VAL A 273 -11.99 8.51 -3.17
CA VAL A 273 -11.55 9.58 -4.07
C VAL A 273 -12.70 10.57 -4.26
N ALA A 274 -12.51 11.77 -3.74
CA ALA A 274 -13.46 12.87 -3.94
C ALA A 274 -13.26 13.42 -5.37
N VAL A 275 -14.25 13.22 -6.23
CA VAL A 275 -14.27 13.68 -7.62
C VAL A 275 -15.38 14.71 -7.80
N GLU A 276 -15.35 15.48 -8.88
CA GLU A 276 -16.38 16.44 -9.18
C GLU A 276 -17.74 15.76 -9.44
N ASN A 277 -18.81 16.32 -8.91
CA ASN A 277 -20.14 15.82 -9.21
C ASN A 277 -20.71 16.50 -10.45
N THR A 278 -20.92 15.72 -11.50
CA THR A 278 -21.47 16.23 -12.78
C THR A 278 -22.99 16.12 -12.88
N GLY A 279 -23.64 15.57 -11.84
CA GLY A 279 -25.10 15.42 -11.80
C GLY A 279 -25.86 16.73 -11.51
N PRO A 280 -27.09 16.87 -11.97
CA PRO A 280 -27.91 18.08 -11.73
C PRO A 280 -28.31 18.20 -10.25
N GLY A 281 -28.16 19.41 -9.68
CA GLY A 281 -28.60 19.75 -8.33
C GLY A 281 -27.86 19.10 -7.18
N ALA A 282 -26.69 18.56 -7.46
CA ALA A 282 -25.90 17.78 -6.54
C ALA A 282 -24.91 18.66 -5.72
N THR A 283 -24.40 18.07 -4.67
CA THR A 283 -23.21 18.55 -3.97
C THR A 283 -22.05 18.72 -4.96
N PRO A 284 -21.11 19.67 -4.74
CA PRO A 284 -20.03 19.94 -5.70
C PRO A 284 -19.09 18.73 -5.93
N ILE A 285 -19.08 17.79 -5.00
CA ILE A 285 -18.27 16.58 -5.07
C ILE A 285 -19.13 15.31 -4.88
N GLN A 286 -18.66 14.22 -5.44
CA GLN A 286 -19.08 12.86 -5.16
C GLN A 286 -17.84 12.03 -4.78
N VAL A 287 -18.03 10.84 -4.23
CA VAL A 287 -16.93 9.98 -3.79
C VAL A 287 -16.98 8.67 -4.54
N VAL A 288 -15.88 8.32 -5.18
CA VAL A 288 -15.59 6.99 -5.72
C VAL A 288 -14.86 6.19 -4.65
N LEU A 289 -15.39 5.05 -4.29
CA LEU A 289 -14.78 4.17 -3.31
C LEU A 289 -14.03 3.04 -4.00
N LEU A 290 -12.73 2.97 -3.78
CA LEU A 290 -11.86 1.91 -4.26
C LEU A 290 -11.44 1.06 -3.06
N ASP A 291 -11.79 -0.21 -3.06
CA ASP A 291 -11.35 -1.11 -2.01
C ASP A 291 -9.95 -1.68 -2.30
N GLY A 292 -9.26 -2.18 -1.27
CA GLY A 292 -7.93 -2.76 -1.37
C GLY A 292 -7.93 -4.16 -2.00
N THR A 293 -9.12 -4.70 -2.36
CA THR A 293 -9.23 -6.02 -2.94
C THR A 293 -8.81 -5.99 -4.42
N THR A 294 -8.26 -7.10 -4.89
CA THR A 294 -7.99 -7.30 -6.32
C THR A 294 -9.32 -7.36 -7.08
N ALA A 295 -9.33 -6.86 -8.32
CA ALA A 295 -10.45 -7.11 -9.23
C ALA A 295 -10.71 -8.62 -9.31
N THR A 296 -11.94 -9.00 -9.08
CA THR A 296 -12.45 -10.34 -9.35
C THR A 296 -12.69 -10.49 -10.84
#